data_5bd5c83fdd9dcd94015fdf777bac7a48
#
_entry.id   5bd5c83fdd9dcd94015fdf777bac7a48
#
_cell.length_a   1.000
_cell.length_b   1.000
_cell.length_c   1.000
_cell.angle_alpha   90.00
_cell.angle_beta   90.00
_cell.angle_gamma   90.00
#
_symmetry.space_group_name_H-M   'P 1'
#
loop_
_entity.id
_entity.type
_entity.pdbx_description
1 polymer ?
#
loop_
_entity_poly.entity_id
_entity_poly.type
_entity_poly.pdbx_seq_one_letter_code
_entity_poly.pdbx_strand_id
1 'polypeptide(L)'
;MSEERKTLDQRQQMSDIERLRHSAAHILATAILKIWPEAQFAAGPPVENGFYYDLDLPHRISTDDFARIEEEMKKEIKANNTFERMTVTRDEALALANSGRLGGLSERGAPSVFKVDILNSIPDGEEISLFKNGDFLDLCAGPHVMRTGNVGAFRLTHVASAYYKGDERNPQLQRIYGTAFKNKTELEAYFTMLEEARKRDHRKLGRELELFTFDEDVGPGLPLWMPNGTVLIEELERLAKETEFQAGYQRVRTPHLARQNMYLTSGHLPYYEESMFPAMILEEKAPLPDGSPAPAEKYYLKAMNCPHHHKIFGAVPRSYRDLPLRLAEYGTCYRYEQSGELLGLMRVRSMQMNDAHLYCTPEQFESEFIAVNEMYLKYFKIFGFEKYLMRFSTHDPKRLGEKFVDEPELWRQTEEMVRNVLVKSGIHFVEVPNEAAFYGPKIDVQVWSAIGREFTIATNQVDFAVPKRFGLTYRDRDNTDKTPLCIHRAPLGTHERFIGFLIEHYAGNFPLWLAPEQVRILPIGDEEPLVAEARRIESELRSHGVRVTVDASTDKINGKVLRAEQAKVHTMLVIGQRDLAAGAVSVRLHGKGNIGARPVVETIHGILAAIRERANH
;
A
#
# COMPACT_ATOMS: atom_id res chain seq x y z
N MET A 1 7.90 15.38 4.54
CA MET A 1 7.54 16.19 3.35
C MET A 1 6.87 17.44 3.83
N SER A 2 7.38 18.62 3.47
CA SER A 2 6.69 19.89 3.69
C SER A 2 5.38 19.84 2.91
N GLU A 3 4.22 19.92 3.57
CA GLU A 3 2.95 20.05 2.87
C GLU A 3 3.03 21.31 1.99
N GLU A 4 3.03 21.12 0.67
CA GLU A 4 2.97 22.24 -0.28
C GLU A 4 1.68 23.03 -0.01
N ARG A 5 1.84 24.34 0.11
CA ARG A 5 0.72 25.29 0.33
C ARG A 5 -0.26 25.19 -0.83
N LYS A 6 -1.46 24.64 -0.58
CA LYS A 6 -2.52 24.56 -1.59
C LYS A 6 -2.84 25.95 -2.15
N THR A 7 -2.94 26.08 -3.47
CA THR A 7 -3.36 27.30 -4.14
C THR A 7 -4.82 27.64 -3.81
N LEU A 8 -5.24 28.90 -4.04
CA LEU A 8 -6.64 29.32 -3.81
C LEU A 8 -7.63 28.48 -4.62
N ASP A 9 -7.30 28.14 -5.87
CA ASP A 9 -8.15 27.30 -6.73
C ASP A 9 -8.28 25.87 -6.19
N GLN A 10 -7.20 25.26 -5.73
CA GLN A 10 -7.23 23.95 -5.07
C GLN A 10 -8.05 23.95 -3.78
N ARG A 11 -8.07 25.08 -3.04
CA ARG A 11 -8.88 25.23 -1.83
C ARG A 11 -10.38 25.39 -2.14
N GLN A 12 -10.74 26.06 -3.23
CA GLN A 12 -12.14 26.17 -3.66
C GLN A 12 -12.74 24.80 -4.03
N GLN A 13 -11.91 23.84 -4.44
CA GLN A 13 -12.31 22.46 -4.78
C GLN A 13 -12.46 21.54 -3.55
N MET A 14 -12.31 22.03 -2.32
CA MET A 14 -12.51 21.24 -1.11
C MET A 14 -13.91 20.60 -1.08
N SER A 15 -13.95 19.31 -0.81
CA SER A 15 -15.19 18.57 -0.57
C SER A 15 -15.93 19.05 0.69
N ASP A 16 -17.20 18.72 0.80
CA ASP A 16 -17.98 19.08 2.00
C ASP A 16 -17.39 18.53 3.29
N ILE A 17 -16.80 17.33 3.25
CA ILE A 17 -16.16 16.74 4.43
C ILE A 17 -14.85 17.46 4.80
N GLU A 18 -14.06 17.90 3.84
CA GLU A 18 -12.86 18.70 4.12
C GLU A 18 -13.22 20.07 4.71
N ARG A 19 -14.27 20.74 4.18
CA ARG A 19 -14.79 22.00 4.76
C ARG A 19 -15.26 21.82 6.20
N LEU A 20 -15.95 20.70 6.47
CA LEU A 20 -16.43 20.36 7.81
C LEU A 20 -15.24 20.15 8.77
N ARG A 21 -14.22 19.41 8.34
CA ARG A 21 -13.00 19.14 9.13
C ARG A 21 -12.18 20.41 9.36
N HIS A 22 -12.07 21.27 8.34
CA HIS A 22 -11.42 22.56 8.49
C HIS A 22 -12.14 23.45 9.53
N SER A 23 -13.47 23.45 9.50
CA SER A 23 -14.27 24.18 10.49
C SER A 23 -14.14 23.60 11.89
N ALA A 24 -14.03 22.27 12.01
CA ALA A 24 -13.78 21.62 13.30
C ALA A 24 -12.42 22.01 13.90
N ALA A 25 -11.40 22.26 13.08
CA ALA A 25 -10.11 22.80 13.55
C ALA A 25 -10.26 24.19 14.20
N HIS A 26 -11.05 25.09 13.60
CA HIS A 26 -11.33 26.40 14.21
C HIS A 26 -12.15 26.28 15.52
N ILE A 27 -13.10 25.36 15.58
CA ILE A 27 -13.85 25.06 16.80
C ILE A 27 -12.92 24.52 17.90
N LEU A 28 -11.95 23.66 17.53
CA LEU A 28 -10.92 23.18 18.46
C LEU A 28 -10.08 24.35 19.01
N ALA A 29 -9.62 25.24 18.14
CA ALA A 29 -8.84 26.41 18.56
C ALA A 29 -9.64 27.31 19.51
N THR A 30 -10.92 27.55 19.19
CA THR A 30 -11.84 28.32 20.05
C THR A 30 -11.98 27.67 21.43
N ALA A 31 -12.18 26.36 21.47
CA ALA A 31 -12.33 25.61 22.72
C ALA A 31 -11.07 25.65 23.58
N ILE A 32 -9.90 25.49 22.97
CA ILE A 32 -8.61 25.57 23.68
C ILE A 32 -8.39 26.96 24.27
N LEU A 33 -8.65 28.03 23.53
CA LEU A 33 -8.51 29.41 24.01
C LEU A 33 -9.46 29.74 25.16
N LYS A 34 -10.62 29.12 25.24
CA LYS A 34 -11.53 29.28 26.38
C LYS A 34 -11.00 28.61 27.63
N ILE A 35 -10.19 27.57 27.48
CA ILE A 35 -9.58 26.84 28.59
C ILE A 35 -8.22 27.44 28.98
N TRP A 36 -7.41 27.76 27.96
CA TRP A 36 -6.06 28.32 28.09
C TRP A 36 -5.91 29.54 27.17
N PRO A 37 -6.26 30.74 27.66
CA PRO A 37 -6.26 31.95 26.85
C PRO A 37 -4.88 32.35 26.29
N GLU A 38 -3.81 31.85 26.92
CA GLU A 38 -2.42 32.10 26.52
C GLU A 38 -1.96 31.28 25.29
N ALA A 39 -2.72 30.29 24.83
CA ALA A 39 -2.35 29.44 23.72
C ALA A 39 -2.07 30.23 22.43
N GLN A 40 -0.97 29.91 21.76
CA GLN A 40 -0.52 30.52 20.50
C GLN A 40 -0.70 29.55 19.36
N PHE A 41 -1.51 29.89 18.36
CA PHE A 41 -1.85 29.01 17.26
C PHE A 41 -1.03 29.28 16.00
N ALA A 42 -0.50 28.22 15.37
CA ALA A 42 0.16 28.29 14.07
C ALA A 42 -0.82 28.01 12.93
N ALA A 43 -1.04 26.76 12.54
CA ALA A 43 -1.91 26.37 11.43
C ALA A 43 -2.79 25.15 11.80
N GLY A 44 -3.99 25.09 11.20
CA GLY A 44 -4.96 24.02 11.44
C GLY A 44 -5.66 23.55 10.15
N PRO A 45 -4.95 22.88 9.22
CA PRO A 45 -5.56 22.39 7.98
C PRO A 45 -6.41 21.14 8.21
N PRO A 46 -7.38 20.85 7.32
CA PRO A 46 -7.97 19.54 7.20
C PRO A 46 -6.96 18.57 6.60
N VAL A 47 -7.03 17.31 7.01
CA VAL A 47 -6.27 16.20 6.46
C VAL A 47 -7.23 15.11 5.97
N GLU A 48 -6.70 14.11 5.23
CA GLU A 48 -7.52 13.08 4.57
C GLU A 48 -8.57 12.45 5.50
N ASN A 49 -8.20 12.10 6.74
CA ASN A 49 -9.08 11.42 7.69
C ASN A 49 -9.43 12.25 8.93
N GLY A 50 -9.20 13.58 8.90
CA GLY A 50 -9.47 14.41 10.06
C GLY A 50 -9.02 15.85 9.89
N PHE A 51 -8.59 16.41 10.99
CA PHE A 51 -8.01 17.75 11.10
C PHE A 51 -6.96 17.76 12.22
N TYR A 52 -6.11 18.76 12.22
CA TYR A 52 -5.26 19.05 13.36
C TYR A 52 -5.14 20.57 13.58
N TYR A 53 -4.60 20.96 14.71
CA TYR A 53 -4.11 22.32 14.95
C TYR A 53 -2.79 22.28 15.68
N ASP A 54 -1.83 23.09 15.19
CA ASP A 54 -0.54 23.30 15.82
C ASP A 54 -0.59 24.49 16.77
N LEU A 55 -0.17 24.29 18.00
CA LEU A 55 -0.17 25.34 19.00
C LEU A 55 1.06 25.25 19.91
N ASP A 56 1.44 26.42 20.43
CA ASP A 56 2.38 26.56 21.53
C ASP A 56 1.60 26.90 22.81
N LEU A 57 1.85 26.13 23.86
CA LEU A 57 1.19 26.28 25.15
C LEU A 57 2.12 25.74 26.23
N PRO A 58 2.34 26.45 27.38
CA PRO A 58 3.12 25.91 28.49
C PRO A 58 2.58 24.63 29.08
N HIS A 59 1.23 24.52 29.17
CA HIS A 59 0.56 23.26 29.54
C HIS A 59 0.73 22.21 28.42
N ARG A 60 1.25 21.01 28.76
CA ARG A 60 1.31 19.90 27.83
C ARG A 60 -0.01 19.17 27.79
N ILE A 61 -0.75 19.38 26.70
CA ILE A 61 -2.02 18.71 26.45
C ILE A 61 -1.80 17.22 26.28
N SER A 62 -2.60 16.42 26.97
CA SER A 62 -2.64 14.96 26.89
C SER A 62 -4.04 14.45 26.56
N THR A 63 -4.20 13.16 26.41
CA THR A 63 -5.51 12.53 26.20
C THR A 63 -6.47 12.73 27.38
N ASP A 64 -5.95 13.03 28.57
CA ASP A 64 -6.77 13.30 29.77
C ASP A 64 -7.51 14.65 29.66
N ASP A 65 -6.96 15.59 28.88
CA ASP A 65 -7.58 16.89 28.63
C ASP A 65 -8.71 16.82 27.58
N PHE A 66 -8.75 15.76 26.79
CA PHE A 66 -9.68 15.65 25.65
C PHE A 66 -11.15 15.79 26.06
N ALA A 67 -11.56 15.17 27.14
CA ALA A 67 -12.95 15.25 27.60
C ALA A 67 -13.36 16.71 27.88
N ARG A 68 -12.48 17.51 28.48
CA ARG A 68 -12.71 18.92 28.77
C ARG A 68 -12.72 19.77 27.49
N ILE A 69 -11.78 19.53 26.57
CA ILE A 69 -11.71 20.23 25.29
C ILE A 69 -12.94 19.91 24.44
N GLU A 70 -13.33 18.65 24.34
CA GLU A 70 -14.51 18.21 23.58
C GLU A 70 -15.82 18.77 24.15
N GLU A 71 -15.90 18.98 25.46
CA GLU A 71 -17.05 19.63 26.08
C GLU A 71 -17.18 21.09 25.63
N GLU A 72 -16.07 21.85 25.61
CA GLU A 72 -16.06 23.21 25.08
C GLU A 72 -16.36 23.25 23.58
N MET A 73 -15.79 22.33 22.79
CA MET A 73 -16.12 22.22 21.37
C MET A 73 -17.63 21.97 21.14
N LYS A 74 -18.27 21.13 21.96
CA LYS A 74 -19.73 20.92 21.89
C LYS A 74 -20.52 22.18 22.20
N LYS A 75 -20.05 23.03 23.13
CA LYS A 75 -20.66 24.34 23.40
C LYS A 75 -20.58 25.27 22.19
N GLU A 76 -19.40 25.30 21.52
CA GLU A 76 -19.21 26.09 20.29
C GLU A 76 -20.11 25.63 19.14
N ILE A 77 -20.25 24.32 18.96
CA ILE A 77 -21.17 23.75 17.97
C ILE A 77 -22.62 24.15 18.29
N LYS A 78 -23.01 24.05 19.55
CA LYS A 78 -24.38 24.41 20.02
C LYS A 78 -24.65 25.91 19.88
N ALA A 79 -23.64 26.76 20.00
CA ALA A 79 -23.76 28.21 19.82
C ALA A 79 -24.15 28.58 18.38
N ASN A 80 -23.88 27.69 17.42
CA ASN A 80 -24.28 27.80 16.02
C ASN A 80 -23.84 29.11 15.34
N ASN A 81 -22.63 29.57 15.67
CA ASN A 81 -22.03 30.78 15.11
C ASN A 81 -21.76 30.66 13.61
N THR A 82 -21.91 31.75 12.85
CA THR A 82 -21.55 31.80 11.43
C THR A 82 -20.04 31.83 11.25
N PHE A 83 -19.56 31.27 10.12
CA PHE A 83 -18.20 31.50 9.64
C PHE A 83 -18.23 32.68 8.67
N GLU A 84 -17.65 33.80 9.07
CA GLU A 84 -17.63 35.04 8.31
C GLU A 84 -16.24 35.26 7.72
N ARG A 85 -16.19 35.39 6.38
CA ARG A 85 -14.96 35.72 5.66
C ARG A 85 -14.79 37.24 5.56
N MET A 86 -13.57 37.70 5.83
CA MET A 86 -13.18 39.10 5.66
C MET A 86 -11.89 39.16 4.85
N THR A 87 -11.83 40.06 3.89
CA THR A 87 -10.61 40.41 3.16
C THR A 87 -10.01 41.67 3.82
N VAL A 88 -8.74 41.63 4.12
CA VAL A 88 -8.03 42.71 4.78
C VAL A 88 -6.70 43.02 4.10
N THR A 89 -6.19 44.20 4.30
CA THR A 89 -4.83 44.56 3.89
C THR A 89 -3.78 43.89 4.78
N ARG A 90 -2.53 43.81 4.31
CA ARG A 90 -1.42 43.26 5.09
C ARG A 90 -1.21 44.04 6.40
N ASP A 91 -1.29 45.35 6.34
CA ASP A 91 -1.09 46.21 7.52
C ASP A 91 -2.19 46.01 8.57
N GLU A 92 -3.46 45.88 8.14
CA GLU A 92 -4.56 45.56 9.05
C GLU A 92 -4.38 44.17 9.68
N ALA A 93 -3.99 43.15 8.89
CA ALA A 93 -3.74 41.80 9.41
C ALA A 93 -2.58 41.80 10.42
N LEU A 94 -1.48 42.49 10.11
CA LEU A 94 -0.34 42.65 11.02
C LEU A 94 -0.71 43.39 12.30
N ALA A 95 -1.54 44.43 12.22
CA ALA A 95 -2.02 45.16 13.41
C ALA A 95 -2.82 44.21 14.33
N LEU A 96 -3.73 43.41 13.76
CA LEU A 96 -4.49 42.37 14.48
C LEU A 96 -3.59 41.27 15.08
N ALA A 97 -2.56 40.87 14.36
CA ALA A 97 -1.61 39.86 14.84
C ALA A 97 -0.74 40.39 15.98
N ASN A 98 -0.27 41.66 15.87
CA ASN A 98 0.54 42.32 16.89
C ASN A 98 -0.23 42.65 18.18
N SER A 99 -1.54 42.92 18.08
CA SER A 99 -2.40 43.07 19.27
C SER A 99 -2.77 41.74 19.93
N GLY A 100 -2.42 40.62 19.29
CA GLY A 100 -2.82 39.29 19.73
C GLY A 100 -4.27 38.91 19.44
N ARG A 101 -4.98 39.73 18.64
CA ARG A 101 -6.36 39.48 18.24
C ARG A 101 -6.48 38.37 17.19
N LEU A 102 -5.51 38.27 16.27
CA LEU A 102 -5.49 37.25 15.24
C LEU A 102 -5.01 35.91 15.85
N GLY A 103 -5.78 34.86 15.67
CA GLY A 103 -5.58 33.58 16.38
C GLY A 103 -5.99 33.65 17.86
N GLY A 104 -6.91 34.57 18.22
CA GLY A 104 -7.39 34.79 19.57
C GLY A 104 -8.88 35.07 19.65
N LEU A 105 -9.43 35.09 20.89
CA LEU A 105 -10.84 35.45 21.17
C LEU A 105 -10.98 36.97 21.40
N SER A 106 -9.95 37.61 21.88
CA SER A 106 -9.87 39.05 22.14
C SER A 106 -8.43 39.54 21.95
N GLU A 107 -8.18 40.84 22.05
CA GLU A 107 -6.83 41.37 22.11
C GLU A 107 -6.13 40.92 23.40
N ARG A 108 -4.89 40.46 23.27
CA ARG A 108 -4.12 39.89 24.40
C ARG A 108 -2.98 40.78 24.86
N GLY A 109 -2.75 41.89 24.17
CA GLY A 109 -1.61 42.79 24.48
C GLY A 109 -0.24 42.18 24.18
N ALA A 110 -0.18 41.00 23.55
CA ALA A 110 1.04 40.33 23.14
C ALA A 110 0.83 39.76 21.71
N PRO A 111 1.86 39.80 20.84
CA PRO A 111 1.75 39.36 19.46
C PRO A 111 1.38 37.89 19.32
N SER A 112 0.59 37.57 18.30
CA SER A 112 0.39 36.23 17.81
C SER A 112 1.59 35.84 16.94
N VAL A 113 2.65 35.33 17.55
CA VAL A 113 3.99 35.17 16.95
C VAL A 113 3.93 34.39 15.62
N PHE A 114 3.25 33.26 15.62
CA PHE A 114 3.14 32.42 14.41
C PHE A 114 2.32 33.08 13.32
N LYS A 115 1.28 33.86 13.66
CA LYS A 115 0.46 34.58 12.66
C LYS A 115 1.24 35.75 12.04
N VAL A 116 2.07 36.46 12.81
CA VAL A 116 2.98 37.46 12.27
C VAL A 116 3.97 36.84 11.29
N ASP A 117 4.59 35.72 11.64
CA ASP A 117 5.54 35.03 10.77
C ASP A 117 4.89 34.50 9.49
N ILE A 118 3.68 33.92 9.58
CA ILE A 118 2.92 33.45 8.41
C ILE A 118 2.57 34.64 7.50
N LEU A 119 2.09 35.79 8.05
CA LEU A 119 1.76 36.97 7.28
C LEU A 119 2.97 37.51 6.51
N ASN A 120 4.14 37.54 7.15
CA ASN A 120 5.38 37.97 6.51
C ASN A 120 5.85 37.01 5.38
N SER A 121 5.42 35.75 5.41
CA SER A 121 5.74 34.75 4.38
C SER A 121 4.78 34.74 3.18
N ILE A 122 3.67 35.48 3.23
CA ILE A 122 2.73 35.61 2.12
C ILE A 122 3.34 36.52 1.06
N PRO A 123 3.42 36.14 -0.22
CA PRO A 123 3.92 37.00 -1.29
C PRO A 123 3.15 38.31 -1.42
N ASP A 124 3.83 39.35 -1.91
CA ASP A 124 3.18 40.63 -2.17
C ASP A 124 2.15 40.51 -3.31
N GLY A 125 0.99 41.12 -3.09
CA GLY A 125 -0.13 41.07 -4.06
C GLY A 125 -1.07 39.87 -3.89
N GLU A 126 -0.75 38.90 -3.02
CA GLU A 126 -1.73 37.86 -2.65
C GLU A 126 -2.81 38.41 -1.72
N GLU A 127 -4.06 37.96 -1.93
CA GLU A 127 -5.20 38.32 -1.08
C GLU A 127 -5.04 37.70 0.32
N ILE A 128 -5.19 38.53 1.34
CA ILE A 128 -5.19 38.10 2.74
C ILE A 128 -6.63 38.05 3.23
N SER A 129 -7.07 36.86 3.65
CA SER A 129 -8.39 36.65 4.20
C SER A 129 -8.33 36.13 5.64
N LEU A 130 -9.31 36.58 6.40
CA LEU A 130 -9.55 36.15 7.78
C LEU A 130 -10.90 35.48 7.86
N PHE A 131 -11.04 34.53 8.77
CA PHE A 131 -12.34 33.95 9.12
C PHE A 131 -12.63 34.17 10.62
N LYS A 132 -13.87 34.58 10.87
CA LYS A 132 -14.41 34.77 12.22
C LYS A 132 -15.52 33.75 12.48
N ASN A 133 -15.48 33.10 13.65
CA ASN A 133 -16.58 32.31 14.18
C ASN A 133 -16.78 32.66 15.69
N GLY A 134 -17.91 33.25 15.99
CA GLY A 134 -18.12 33.83 17.33
C GLY A 134 -17.07 34.90 17.65
N ASP A 135 -16.34 34.73 18.74
CA ASP A 135 -15.26 35.64 19.11
C ASP A 135 -13.89 35.27 18.52
N PHE A 136 -13.74 34.05 17.99
CA PHE A 136 -12.50 33.60 17.40
C PHE A 136 -12.27 34.19 16.02
N LEU A 137 -11.11 34.80 15.82
CA LEU A 137 -10.67 35.37 14.53
C LEU A 137 -9.33 34.76 14.14
N ASP A 138 -9.27 34.20 12.92
CA ASP A 138 -8.03 33.56 12.45
C ASP A 138 -7.63 33.94 11.02
N LEU A 139 -6.32 33.86 10.75
CA LEU A 139 -5.74 33.95 9.42
C LEU A 139 -6.03 32.66 8.66
N CYS A 140 -6.96 32.72 7.73
CA CYS A 140 -7.44 31.54 7.03
C CYS A 140 -7.98 31.89 5.65
N ALA A 141 -7.65 31.06 4.67
CA ALA A 141 -8.16 31.21 3.30
C ALA A 141 -9.52 30.49 3.07
N GLY A 142 -10.00 29.71 4.04
CA GLY A 142 -11.21 28.89 3.88
C GLY A 142 -11.04 27.75 2.89
N PRO A 143 -12.14 27.20 2.32
CA PRO A 143 -13.53 27.44 2.74
C PRO A 143 -13.89 26.72 4.06
N HIS A 144 -15.02 27.15 4.62
CA HIS A 144 -15.63 26.57 5.81
C HIS A 144 -17.09 26.17 5.55
N VAL A 145 -17.69 25.43 6.50
CA VAL A 145 -19.15 25.27 6.56
C VAL A 145 -19.80 26.60 6.95
N MET A 146 -21.11 26.74 6.70
CA MET A 146 -21.80 28.02 6.97
C MET A 146 -21.82 28.39 8.46
N ARG A 147 -21.99 27.39 9.34
CA ARG A 147 -22.15 27.58 10.80
C ARG A 147 -21.44 26.49 11.57
N THR A 148 -21.01 26.80 12.81
CA THR A 148 -20.40 25.81 13.71
C THR A 148 -21.33 24.62 13.96
N GLY A 149 -22.65 24.83 13.99
CA GLY A 149 -23.67 23.78 14.11
C GLY A 149 -23.73 22.78 12.95
N ASN A 150 -23.09 23.07 11.81
CA ASN A 150 -22.98 22.12 10.69
C ASN A 150 -21.93 21.02 10.95
N VAL A 151 -21.08 21.17 11.96
CA VAL A 151 -20.17 20.12 12.42
C VAL A 151 -20.96 19.14 13.27
N GLY A 152 -21.40 18.02 12.68
CA GLY A 152 -22.37 17.11 13.31
C GLY A 152 -21.79 16.27 14.43
N ALA A 153 -20.65 15.62 14.20
CA ALA A 153 -19.99 14.78 15.21
C ALA A 153 -18.46 14.82 15.02
N PHE A 154 -17.74 14.81 16.13
CA PHE A 154 -16.30 14.87 16.14
C PHE A 154 -15.73 14.09 17.33
N ARG A 155 -14.42 13.79 17.26
CA ARG A 155 -13.64 13.21 18.36
C ARG A 155 -12.18 13.62 18.20
N LEU A 156 -11.53 13.99 19.31
CA LEU A 156 -10.07 14.14 19.36
C LEU A 156 -9.41 12.76 19.41
N THR A 157 -8.27 12.59 18.79
CA THR A 157 -7.67 11.26 18.61
C THR A 157 -6.34 11.09 19.31
N HIS A 158 -5.42 12.04 19.16
CA HIS A 158 -4.10 11.99 19.78
C HIS A 158 -3.42 13.36 19.76
N VAL A 159 -2.35 13.47 20.52
CA VAL A 159 -1.43 14.62 20.50
C VAL A 159 -0.08 14.13 19.99
N ALA A 160 0.56 14.92 19.15
CA ALA A 160 1.93 14.68 18.68
C ALA A 160 2.74 15.97 18.83
N SER A 161 4.06 15.83 18.79
CA SER A 161 4.98 16.97 18.66
C SER A 161 5.28 17.21 17.19
N ALA A 162 5.32 18.46 16.77
CA ALA A 162 5.69 18.86 15.42
C ALA A 162 6.57 20.09 15.44
N TYR A 163 7.64 20.10 14.66
CA TYR A 163 8.44 21.31 14.50
C TYR A 163 7.70 22.32 13.61
N TYR A 164 7.70 23.58 14.01
CA TYR A 164 7.08 24.64 13.23
C TYR A 164 7.67 24.69 11.81
N LYS A 165 6.82 24.74 10.80
CA LYS A 165 7.19 24.63 9.35
C LYS A 165 8.00 23.38 8.98
N GLY A 166 7.97 22.32 9.81
CA GLY A 166 8.69 21.08 9.55
C GLY A 166 10.22 21.14 9.68
N ASP A 167 10.77 22.21 10.22
CA ASP A 167 12.21 22.41 10.40
C ASP A 167 12.58 22.20 11.88
N GLU A 168 13.46 21.25 12.16
CA GLU A 168 13.91 20.91 13.53
C GLU A 168 14.62 22.05 14.27
N ARG A 169 15.04 23.08 13.55
CA ARG A 169 15.64 24.31 14.13
C ARG A 169 14.59 25.26 14.69
N ASN A 170 13.32 25.08 14.34
CA ASN A 170 12.21 25.88 14.80
C ASN A 170 11.61 25.33 16.11
N PRO A 171 10.79 26.12 16.83
CA PRO A 171 10.12 25.69 18.05
C PRO A 171 9.29 24.40 17.81
N GLN A 172 9.32 23.51 18.80
CA GLN A 172 8.48 22.33 18.81
C GLN A 172 7.09 22.67 19.34
N LEU A 173 6.08 22.48 18.52
CA LEU A 173 4.68 22.75 18.82
C LEU A 173 3.96 21.46 19.24
N GLN A 174 2.83 21.62 19.93
CA GLN A 174 1.89 20.54 20.19
C GLN A 174 0.89 20.48 19.03
N ARG A 175 0.73 19.34 18.42
CA ARG A 175 -0.21 19.09 17.34
C ARG A 175 -1.35 18.20 17.85
N ILE A 176 -2.55 18.77 17.93
CA ILE A 176 -3.74 18.04 18.39
C ILE A 176 -4.51 17.58 17.18
N TYR A 177 -4.72 16.28 17.09
CA TYR A 177 -5.49 15.65 16.01
C TYR A 177 -6.91 15.35 16.44
N GLY A 178 -7.82 15.50 15.49
CA GLY A 178 -9.21 15.10 15.62
C GLY A 178 -9.79 14.66 14.29
N THR A 179 -10.97 14.07 14.35
CA THR A 179 -11.77 13.77 13.16
C THR A 179 -13.20 14.27 13.34
N ALA A 180 -13.86 14.59 12.21
CA ALA A 180 -15.25 15.06 12.24
C ALA A 180 -16.02 14.52 11.04
N PHE A 181 -17.33 14.27 11.26
CA PHE A 181 -18.27 13.71 10.29
C PHE A 181 -19.62 14.44 10.37
N LYS A 182 -20.48 14.23 9.37
CA LYS A 182 -21.81 14.86 9.32
C LYS A 182 -22.73 14.45 10.49
N ASN A 183 -22.53 13.24 11.00
CA ASN A 183 -23.35 12.68 12.08
C ASN A 183 -22.59 11.65 12.91
N LYS A 184 -23.18 11.26 14.04
CA LYS A 184 -22.61 10.30 14.99
C LYS A 184 -22.45 8.89 14.39
N THR A 185 -23.38 8.48 13.53
CA THR A 185 -23.33 7.15 12.89
C THR A 185 -22.09 7.00 12.00
N GLU A 186 -21.77 8.01 11.20
CA GLU A 186 -20.56 8.02 10.38
C GLU A 186 -19.28 8.03 11.24
N LEU A 187 -19.28 8.80 12.33
CA LEU A 187 -18.15 8.84 13.26
C LEU A 187 -17.93 7.48 13.93
N GLU A 188 -18.97 6.83 14.41
CA GLU A 188 -18.90 5.50 15.02
C GLU A 188 -18.47 4.44 14.02
N ALA A 189 -18.99 4.46 12.79
CA ALA A 189 -18.57 3.57 11.72
C ALA A 189 -17.06 3.72 11.40
N TYR A 190 -16.56 4.95 11.38
CA TYR A 190 -15.15 5.23 11.18
C TYR A 190 -14.27 4.63 12.29
N PHE A 191 -14.65 4.79 13.57
CA PHE A 191 -13.88 4.22 14.67
C PHE A 191 -13.96 2.68 14.71
N THR A 192 -15.11 2.11 14.38
CA THR A 192 -15.25 0.64 14.20
C THR A 192 -14.32 0.14 13.10
N MET A 193 -14.27 0.83 11.96
CA MET A 193 -13.34 0.52 10.86
C MET A 193 -11.88 0.60 11.33
N LEU A 194 -11.49 1.64 12.08
CA LEU A 194 -10.12 1.77 12.61
C LEU A 194 -9.77 0.66 13.60
N GLU A 195 -10.70 0.26 14.45
CA GLU A 195 -10.50 -0.86 15.38
C GLU A 195 -10.30 -2.17 14.62
N GLU A 196 -11.16 -2.45 13.64
CA GLU A 196 -11.00 -3.62 12.78
C GLU A 196 -9.68 -3.56 12.00
N ALA A 197 -9.26 -2.39 11.51
CA ALA A 197 -7.96 -2.21 10.86
C ALA A 197 -6.79 -2.58 11.78
N ARG A 198 -6.84 -2.17 13.05
CA ARG A 198 -5.82 -2.52 14.05
C ARG A 198 -5.78 -4.01 14.36
N LYS A 199 -6.96 -4.66 14.44
CA LYS A 199 -7.05 -6.12 14.66
C LYS A 199 -6.46 -6.90 13.50
N ARG A 200 -6.56 -6.36 12.27
CA ARG A 200 -6.10 -6.99 11.02
C ARG A 200 -4.70 -6.57 10.59
N ASP A 201 -4.03 -5.68 11.33
CA ASP A 201 -2.69 -5.19 10.98
C ASP A 201 -1.74 -6.35 10.70
N HIS A 202 -1.17 -6.39 9.49
CA HIS A 202 -0.31 -7.48 9.02
C HIS A 202 0.94 -7.68 9.89
N ARG A 203 1.45 -6.61 10.54
CA ARG A 203 2.61 -6.70 11.45
C ARG A 203 2.26 -7.43 12.74
N LYS A 204 1.05 -7.19 13.27
CA LYS A 204 0.52 -7.87 14.45
C LYS A 204 0.23 -9.34 14.13
N LEU A 205 -0.61 -9.59 13.13
CA LEU A 205 -0.99 -10.94 12.73
C LEU A 205 0.20 -11.75 12.20
N GLY A 206 1.12 -11.11 11.48
CA GLY A 206 2.33 -11.75 11.00
C GLY A 206 3.20 -12.30 12.11
N ARG A 207 3.30 -11.57 13.25
CA ARG A 207 4.00 -12.03 14.45
C ARG A 207 3.22 -13.14 15.17
N GLU A 208 1.90 -12.95 15.39
CA GLU A 208 1.05 -13.91 16.10
C GLU A 208 0.94 -15.26 15.38
N LEU A 209 0.98 -15.26 14.05
CA LEU A 209 0.90 -16.45 13.20
C LEU A 209 2.27 -16.95 12.73
N GLU A 210 3.36 -16.37 13.23
CA GLU A 210 4.73 -16.74 12.90
C GLU A 210 4.98 -16.76 11.38
N LEU A 211 4.58 -15.69 10.67
CA LEU A 211 4.73 -15.59 9.23
C LEU A 211 6.06 -14.96 8.82
N PHE A 212 6.48 -13.90 9.50
CA PHE A 212 7.72 -13.18 9.21
C PHE A 212 8.22 -12.41 10.45
N THR A 213 9.48 -12.02 10.40
CA THR A 213 10.10 -11.13 11.40
C THR A 213 11.06 -10.16 10.73
N PHE A 214 11.46 -9.13 11.47
CA PHE A 214 12.57 -8.23 11.14
C PHE A 214 13.59 -8.31 12.26
N ASP A 215 14.87 -8.23 11.90
CA ASP A 215 15.99 -8.32 12.83
C ASP A 215 16.93 -7.13 12.61
N GLU A 216 17.49 -6.59 13.70
CA GLU A 216 18.33 -5.40 13.65
C GLU A 216 19.67 -5.68 12.94
N ASP A 217 20.24 -6.88 13.10
CA ASP A 217 21.50 -7.27 12.46
C ASP A 217 21.32 -7.52 10.95
N VAL A 218 20.13 -7.94 10.53
CA VAL A 218 19.78 -8.08 9.11
C VAL A 218 19.51 -6.72 8.48
N GLY A 219 18.86 -5.84 9.21
CA GLY A 219 18.59 -4.45 8.84
C GLY A 219 17.14 -4.12 8.51
N PRO A 220 16.78 -2.84 8.55
CA PRO A 220 15.42 -2.38 8.37
C PRO A 220 14.92 -2.60 6.92
N GLY A 221 13.68 -3.07 6.79
CA GLY A 221 13.05 -3.33 5.49
C GLY A 221 13.53 -4.60 4.79
N LEU A 222 14.20 -5.50 5.51
CA LEU A 222 14.66 -6.80 5.03
C LEU A 222 13.93 -7.91 5.81
N PRO A 223 12.77 -8.38 5.33
CA PRO A 223 11.97 -9.37 6.06
C PRO A 223 12.63 -10.75 6.06
N LEU A 224 12.63 -11.41 7.21
CA LEU A 224 12.94 -12.83 7.37
C LEU A 224 11.62 -13.61 7.36
N TRP A 225 11.45 -14.47 6.38
CA TRP A 225 10.27 -15.32 6.27
C TRP A 225 10.40 -16.55 7.14
N MET A 226 9.43 -16.73 8.02
CA MET A 226 9.33 -17.91 8.89
C MET A 226 8.67 -19.08 8.13
N PRO A 227 8.71 -20.31 8.65
CA PRO A 227 8.13 -21.47 7.95
C PRO A 227 6.69 -21.27 7.46
N ASN A 228 5.81 -20.69 8.29
CA ASN A 228 4.43 -20.44 7.92
C ASN A 228 4.30 -19.38 6.80
N GLY A 229 5.15 -18.36 6.81
CA GLY A 229 5.17 -17.34 5.75
C GLY A 229 5.76 -17.88 4.45
N THR A 230 6.75 -18.77 4.54
CA THR A 230 7.33 -19.43 3.37
C THR A 230 6.29 -20.26 2.62
N VAL A 231 5.38 -20.92 3.33
CA VAL A 231 4.24 -21.62 2.71
C VAL A 231 3.40 -20.68 1.84
N LEU A 232 3.10 -19.47 2.32
CA LEU A 232 2.34 -18.49 1.52
C LEU A 232 3.08 -18.12 0.24
N ILE A 233 4.39 -17.90 0.32
CA ILE A 233 5.25 -17.62 -0.84
C ILE A 233 5.19 -18.78 -1.85
N GLU A 234 5.41 -20.00 -1.41
CA GLU A 234 5.44 -21.19 -2.27
C GLU A 234 4.10 -21.43 -2.96
N GLU A 235 2.97 -21.26 -2.28
CA GLU A 235 1.64 -21.40 -2.87
C GLU A 235 1.34 -20.30 -3.89
N LEU A 236 1.74 -19.05 -3.63
CA LEU A 236 1.63 -17.96 -4.60
C LEU A 236 2.50 -18.21 -5.83
N GLU A 237 3.74 -18.66 -5.62
CA GLU A 237 4.62 -19.04 -6.72
C GLU A 237 4.06 -20.20 -7.54
N ARG A 238 3.48 -21.22 -6.90
CA ARG A 238 2.86 -22.35 -7.57
C ARG A 238 1.70 -21.88 -8.45
N LEU A 239 0.79 -21.07 -7.90
CA LEU A 239 -0.33 -20.48 -8.64
C LEU A 239 0.15 -19.69 -9.86
N ALA A 240 1.15 -18.83 -9.68
CA ALA A 240 1.69 -18.03 -10.78
C ALA A 240 2.38 -18.89 -11.84
N LYS A 241 3.23 -19.83 -11.42
CA LYS A 241 3.95 -20.76 -12.33
C LYS A 241 2.98 -21.58 -13.20
N GLU A 242 1.92 -22.11 -12.61
CA GLU A 242 0.88 -22.87 -13.34
C GLU A 242 0.12 -21.97 -14.32
N THR A 243 -0.28 -20.78 -13.89
CA THR A 243 -1.01 -19.84 -14.75
C THR A 243 -0.14 -19.34 -15.91
N GLU A 244 1.11 -19.01 -15.64
CA GLU A 244 2.08 -18.56 -16.63
C GLU A 244 2.41 -19.67 -17.65
N PHE A 245 2.60 -20.90 -17.19
CA PHE A 245 2.84 -22.04 -18.07
C PHE A 245 1.68 -22.26 -19.05
N GLN A 246 0.44 -22.23 -18.54
CA GLN A 246 -0.76 -22.36 -19.38
C GLN A 246 -0.90 -21.21 -20.39
N ALA A 247 -0.43 -20.01 -20.04
CA ALA A 247 -0.44 -18.84 -20.91
C ALA A 247 0.80 -18.74 -21.82
N GLY A 248 1.67 -19.75 -21.87
CA GLY A 248 2.82 -19.82 -22.76
C GLY A 248 4.01 -18.94 -22.37
N TYR A 249 4.15 -18.59 -21.09
CA TYR A 249 5.33 -17.89 -20.59
C TYR A 249 6.54 -18.81 -20.45
N GLN A 250 7.70 -18.28 -20.74
CA GLN A 250 8.99 -18.95 -20.56
C GLN A 250 9.68 -18.41 -19.31
N ARG A 251 10.08 -19.30 -18.41
CA ARG A 251 10.71 -18.90 -17.14
C ARG A 251 12.20 -18.67 -17.31
N VAL A 252 12.66 -17.58 -16.74
CA VAL A 252 14.08 -17.19 -16.68
C VAL A 252 14.51 -16.96 -15.24
N ARG A 253 15.82 -16.84 -15.03
CA ARG A 253 16.42 -16.41 -13.76
C ARG A 253 17.58 -15.48 -14.03
N THR A 254 17.68 -14.43 -13.25
CA THR A 254 18.70 -13.38 -13.44
C THR A 254 19.49 -13.14 -12.14
N PRO A 255 20.76 -12.72 -12.24
CA PRO A 255 21.55 -12.40 -11.07
C PRO A 255 21.04 -11.14 -10.38
N HIS A 256 21.44 -10.94 -9.12
CA HIS A 256 21.04 -9.78 -8.33
C HIS A 256 21.90 -8.53 -8.60
N LEU A 257 23.05 -8.72 -9.23
CA LEU A 257 24.06 -7.69 -9.47
C LEU A 257 24.28 -7.49 -10.95
N ALA A 258 24.54 -6.24 -11.33
CA ALA A 258 25.01 -5.92 -12.68
C ALA A 258 25.96 -4.71 -12.66
N ARG A 259 26.80 -4.61 -13.70
CA ARG A 259 27.70 -3.48 -13.92
C ARG A 259 26.93 -2.19 -14.19
N GLN A 260 27.48 -1.06 -13.78
CA GLN A 260 26.92 0.28 -13.97
C GLN A 260 26.41 0.54 -15.39
N ASN A 261 27.15 0.10 -16.41
CA ASN A 261 26.80 0.37 -17.80
C ASN A 261 25.42 -0.17 -18.20
N MET A 262 24.96 -1.28 -17.61
CA MET A 262 23.62 -1.80 -17.88
C MET A 262 22.53 -0.83 -17.40
N TYR A 263 22.74 -0.18 -16.25
CA TYR A 263 21.79 0.78 -15.68
C TYR A 263 21.84 2.16 -16.34
N LEU A 264 23.01 2.55 -16.89
CA LEU A 264 23.12 3.72 -17.77
C LEU A 264 22.36 3.49 -19.07
N THR A 265 22.53 2.30 -19.69
CA THR A 265 21.81 1.94 -20.93
C THR A 265 20.30 1.95 -20.72
N SER A 266 19.81 1.36 -19.64
CA SER A 266 18.37 1.29 -19.34
C SER A 266 17.77 2.63 -18.90
N GLY A 267 18.58 3.61 -18.51
CA GLY A 267 18.13 4.89 -17.96
C GLY A 267 17.76 4.86 -16.48
N HIS A 268 18.00 3.75 -15.77
CA HIS A 268 17.83 3.74 -14.30
C HIS A 268 18.81 4.70 -13.63
N LEU A 269 20.00 4.85 -14.18
CA LEU A 269 20.91 5.93 -13.84
C LEU A 269 20.83 6.99 -14.96
N PRO A 270 20.50 8.27 -14.69
CA PRO A 270 20.28 8.89 -13.37
C PRO A 270 18.81 8.91 -12.87
N TYR A 271 17.81 8.51 -13.68
CA TYR A 271 16.39 8.75 -13.39
C TYR A 271 15.84 8.03 -12.13
N TYR A 272 16.53 6.98 -11.66
CA TYR A 272 16.09 6.17 -10.52
C TYR A 272 17.18 5.99 -9.45
N GLU A 273 18.27 6.78 -9.54
CA GLU A 273 19.47 6.63 -8.71
C GLU A 273 19.17 6.72 -7.21
N GLU A 274 18.32 7.65 -6.81
CA GLU A 274 17.94 7.86 -5.40
C GLU A 274 17.27 6.62 -4.76
N SER A 275 16.64 5.77 -5.57
CA SER A 275 15.98 4.54 -5.13
C SER A 275 16.87 3.31 -5.27
N MET A 276 18.11 3.44 -5.74
CA MET A 276 19.06 2.33 -5.85
C MET A 276 19.99 2.29 -4.65
N PHE A 277 20.35 1.07 -4.19
CA PHE A 277 21.44 0.94 -3.24
C PHE A 277 22.74 1.49 -3.83
N PRO A 278 23.61 2.10 -2.99
CA PRO A 278 24.90 2.61 -3.45
C PRO A 278 25.72 1.55 -4.19
N ALA A 279 26.53 1.98 -5.15
CA ALA A 279 27.38 1.07 -5.90
C ALA A 279 28.38 0.33 -5.01
N MET A 280 28.54 -0.96 -5.28
CA MET A 280 29.68 -1.74 -4.79
C MET A 280 30.87 -1.50 -5.73
N ILE A 281 31.98 -1.09 -5.15
CA ILE A 281 33.22 -0.80 -5.89
C ILE A 281 34.12 -2.01 -5.78
N LEU A 282 34.44 -2.63 -6.91
CA LEU A 282 35.43 -3.70 -7.01
C LEU A 282 36.72 -3.13 -7.57
N GLU A 283 37.76 -3.12 -6.75
CA GLU A 283 39.11 -2.76 -7.16
C GLU A 283 39.80 -4.00 -7.79
N GLU A 284 40.11 -3.93 -9.08
CA GLU A 284 40.96 -4.97 -9.67
C GLU A 284 42.40 -4.82 -9.19
N LYS A 285 42.94 -5.92 -8.63
CA LYS A 285 44.31 -5.93 -8.09
C LYS A 285 45.39 -6.00 -9.16
N ALA A 286 45.05 -6.36 -10.40
CA ALA A 286 46.01 -6.47 -11.50
C ALA A 286 46.06 -5.14 -12.29
N PRO A 287 47.25 -4.54 -12.47
CA PRO A 287 47.40 -3.36 -13.32
C PRO A 287 47.10 -3.70 -14.78
N LEU A 288 46.73 -2.68 -15.55
CA LEU A 288 46.59 -2.77 -17.01
C LEU A 288 47.94 -3.15 -17.66
N PRO A 289 47.94 -3.65 -18.90
CA PRO A 289 49.17 -4.02 -19.61
C PRO A 289 50.23 -2.90 -19.72
N ASP A 290 49.81 -1.65 -19.60
CA ASP A 290 50.66 -0.46 -19.58
C ASP A 290 51.21 -0.08 -18.19
N GLY A 291 50.88 -0.88 -17.16
CA GLY A 291 51.27 -0.64 -15.77
C GLY A 291 50.40 0.35 -14.99
N SER A 292 49.39 0.94 -15.62
CA SER A 292 48.43 1.82 -14.94
C SER A 292 47.44 1.01 -14.06
N PRO A 293 46.91 1.58 -12.94
CA PRO A 293 45.86 0.90 -12.16
C PRO A 293 44.63 0.68 -13.03
N ALA A 294 44.06 -0.55 -12.96
CA ALA A 294 42.79 -0.83 -13.63
C ALA A 294 41.68 0.05 -13.03
N PRO A 295 40.77 0.58 -13.84
CA PRO A 295 39.64 1.35 -13.33
C PRO A 295 38.76 0.49 -12.46
N ALA A 296 38.34 1.02 -11.29
CA ALA A 296 37.43 0.33 -10.39
C ALA A 296 36.09 0.04 -11.08
N GLU A 297 35.64 -1.21 -11.02
CA GLU A 297 34.33 -1.59 -11.55
C GLU A 297 33.22 -1.31 -10.54
N LYS A 298 32.14 -0.69 -10.99
CA LYS A 298 30.96 -0.43 -10.18
C LYS A 298 29.85 -1.43 -10.49
N TYR A 299 29.39 -2.10 -9.46
CA TYR A 299 28.23 -3.00 -9.49
C TYR A 299 27.10 -2.44 -8.64
N TYR A 300 25.88 -2.66 -9.06
CA TYR A 300 24.66 -2.27 -8.34
C TYR A 300 23.77 -3.47 -8.10
N LEU A 301 23.06 -3.47 -6.96
CA LEU A 301 21.92 -4.35 -6.76
C LEU A 301 20.79 -3.94 -7.70
N LYS A 302 20.14 -4.91 -8.34
CA LYS A 302 19.05 -4.62 -9.27
C LYS A 302 17.82 -4.07 -8.55
N ALA A 303 17.34 -2.91 -8.98
CA ALA A 303 16.09 -2.32 -8.51
C ALA A 303 14.87 -2.84 -9.29
N MET A 304 15.10 -3.38 -10.50
CA MET A 304 14.09 -3.93 -11.43
C MET A 304 14.69 -5.09 -12.24
N ASN A 305 13.82 -5.97 -12.77
CA ASN A 305 14.25 -7.13 -13.57
C ASN A 305 14.39 -6.82 -15.06
N CYS A 306 13.74 -5.77 -15.57
CA CYS A 306 13.66 -5.44 -17.00
C CYS A 306 15.03 -5.37 -17.71
N PRO A 307 16.10 -4.74 -17.18
CA PRO A 307 17.38 -4.69 -17.91
C PRO A 307 17.97 -6.06 -18.19
N HIS A 308 17.79 -7.00 -17.24
CA HIS A 308 18.27 -8.37 -17.41
C HIS A 308 17.47 -9.13 -18.46
N HIS A 309 16.11 -8.99 -18.45
CA HIS A 309 15.26 -9.62 -19.46
C HIS A 309 15.55 -9.10 -20.87
N HIS A 310 15.85 -7.79 -21.02
CA HIS A 310 16.30 -7.23 -22.30
C HIS A 310 17.60 -7.87 -22.79
N LYS A 311 18.56 -8.15 -21.89
CA LYS A 311 19.78 -8.88 -22.25
C LYS A 311 19.49 -10.32 -22.67
N ILE A 312 18.53 -11.00 -22.02
CA ILE A 312 18.10 -12.35 -22.41
C ILE A 312 17.42 -12.32 -23.80
N PHE A 313 16.54 -11.35 -24.06
CA PHE A 313 15.93 -11.19 -25.39
C PHE A 313 17.00 -11.02 -26.47
N GLY A 314 17.96 -10.12 -26.26
CA GLY A 314 19.02 -9.81 -27.21
C GLY A 314 20.12 -10.87 -27.33
N ALA A 315 20.13 -11.90 -26.49
CA ALA A 315 21.14 -12.96 -26.54
C ALA A 315 21.00 -13.88 -27.77
N VAL A 316 19.83 -13.89 -28.41
CA VAL A 316 19.53 -14.73 -29.58
C VAL A 316 18.85 -13.88 -30.65
N PRO A 317 19.28 -13.97 -31.93
CA PRO A 317 18.57 -13.31 -33.04
C PRO A 317 17.10 -13.73 -33.08
N ARG A 318 16.19 -12.76 -33.26
CA ARG A 318 14.74 -12.98 -33.24
C ARG A 318 14.10 -12.61 -34.58
N SER A 319 13.01 -13.27 -34.90
CA SER A 319 12.12 -12.92 -35.99
C SER A 319 10.69 -12.70 -35.50
N TYR A 320 9.83 -12.15 -36.35
CA TYR A 320 8.40 -11.99 -36.03
C TYR A 320 7.70 -13.31 -35.66
N ARG A 321 8.27 -14.46 -36.04
CA ARG A 321 7.74 -15.81 -35.70
C ARG A 321 8.02 -16.20 -34.26
N ASP A 322 9.02 -15.57 -33.63
CA ASP A 322 9.40 -15.80 -32.24
C ASP A 322 8.61 -14.91 -31.27
N LEU A 323 7.77 -14.02 -31.80
CA LEU A 323 6.94 -13.08 -31.04
C LEU A 323 5.45 -13.52 -31.08
N PRO A 324 4.68 -13.32 -30.00
CA PRO A 324 5.10 -12.70 -28.75
C PRO A 324 6.01 -13.61 -27.91
N LEU A 325 7.09 -13.05 -27.36
CA LEU A 325 7.96 -13.73 -26.41
C LEU A 325 7.67 -13.24 -24.99
N ARG A 326 7.25 -14.14 -24.10
CA ARG A 326 6.87 -13.81 -22.72
C ARG A 326 7.89 -14.40 -21.76
N LEU A 327 8.76 -13.56 -21.18
CA LEU A 327 9.78 -13.96 -20.20
C LEU A 327 9.29 -13.63 -18.79
N ALA A 328 9.26 -14.63 -17.89
CA ALA A 328 8.76 -14.46 -16.52
C ALA A 328 9.76 -14.95 -15.47
N GLU A 329 9.86 -14.24 -14.35
CA GLU A 329 10.56 -14.71 -13.15
C GLU A 329 9.92 -14.18 -11.86
N TYR A 330 10.12 -14.89 -10.75
CA TYR A 330 10.10 -14.27 -9.43
C TYR A 330 11.51 -13.72 -9.17
N GLY A 331 11.70 -12.43 -9.48
CA GLY A 331 12.99 -11.78 -9.39
C GLY A 331 13.13 -10.98 -8.10
N THR A 332 14.21 -11.21 -7.34
CA THR A 332 14.52 -10.40 -6.17
C THR A 332 15.04 -9.04 -6.60
N CYS A 333 14.38 -7.97 -6.17
CA CYS A 333 14.76 -6.58 -6.41
C CYS A 333 15.09 -5.89 -5.10
N TYR A 334 15.95 -4.86 -5.16
CA TYR A 334 16.40 -4.11 -4.00
C TYR A 334 16.18 -2.62 -4.22
N ARG A 335 15.49 -1.96 -3.29
CA ARG A 335 15.24 -0.52 -3.35
C ARG A 335 15.67 0.16 -2.07
N TYR A 336 16.41 1.24 -2.18
CA TYR A 336 16.88 2.02 -1.05
C TYR A 336 15.77 2.96 -0.56
N GLU A 337 14.70 2.36 0.00
CA GLU A 337 13.61 3.09 0.62
C GLU A 337 14.11 3.82 1.88
N GLN A 338 13.68 5.07 2.08
CA GLN A 338 14.06 5.84 3.26
C GLN A 338 13.47 5.22 4.54
N SER A 339 14.21 5.31 5.66
CA SER A 339 13.80 4.66 6.91
C SER A 339 12.42 5.08 7.40
N GLY A 340 12.03 6.35 7.22
CA GLY A 340 10.72 6.87 7.59
C GLY A 340 9.55 6.39 6.70
N GLU A 341 9.84 5.75 5.58
CA GLU A 341 8.85 5.24 4.64
C GLU A 341 8.57 3.76 4.82
N LEU A 342 9.43 3.02 5.54
CA LEU A 342 9.29 1.59 5.76
C LEU A 342 8.02 1.27 6.56
N LEU A 343 7.24 0.28 6.10
CA LEU A 343 5.97 -0.08 6.72
C LEU A 343 5.72 -1.59 6.66
N GLY A 344 6.29 -2.33 7.61
CA GLY A 344 6.14 -3.79 7.65
C GLY A 344 6.44 -4.42 6.28
N LEU A 345 5.55 -5.29 5.78
CA LEU A 345 5.66 -5.88 4.44
C LEU A 345 5.20 -4.93 3.31
N MET A 346 4.50 -3.83 3.62
CA MET A 346 3.94 -2.94 2.60
C MET A 346 4.99 -2.10 1.88
N ARG A 347 6.10 -1.77 2.56
CA ARG A 347 7.24 -1.07 1.98
C ARG A 347 8.54 -1.58 2.58
N VAL A 348 9.30 -2.28 1.77
CA VAL A 348 10.51 -3.04 2.13
C VAL A 348 11.68 -2.66 1.22
N ARG A 349 12.90 -3.02 1.61
CA ARG A 349 14.12 -2.79 0.83
C ARG A 349 14.54 -3.98 -0.03
N SER A 350 14.13 -5.19 0.32
CA SER A 350 14.29 -6.39 -0.49
C SER A 350 12.92 -6.99 -0.78
N MET A 351 12.63 -7.27 -2.04
CA MET A 351 11.32 -7.75 -2.47
C MET A 351 11.44 -8.76 -3.60
N GLN A 352 10.55 -9.75 -3.62
CA GLN A 352 10.45 -10.70 -4.73
C GLN A 352 9.24 -10.35 -5.59
N MET A 353 9.49 -10.01 -6.84
CA MET A 353 8.47 -9.52 -7.76
C MET A 353 8.03 -10.62 -8.74
N ASN A 354 6.72 -10.85 -8.85
CA ASN A 354 6.13 -11.70 -9.91
C ASN A 354 6.15 -10.94 -11.24
N ASP A 355 7.31 -10.86 -11.84
CA ASP A 355 7.59 -9.98 -12.97
C ASP A 355 7.64 -10.75 -14.28
N ALA A 356 7.16 -10.13 -15.36
CA ALA A 356 7.39 -10.62 -16.70
C ALA A 356 7.46 -9.48 -17.71
N HIS A 357 8.18 -9.77 -18.79
CA HIS A 357 8.38 -8.87 -19.93
C HIS A 357 7.93 -9.59 -21.19
N LEU A 358 6.90 -9.02 -21.84
CA LEU A 358 6.31 -9.55 -23.06
C LEU A 358 6.78 -8.70 -24.24
N TYR A 359 7.54 -9.29 -25.10
CA TYR A 359 8.02 -8.63 -26.33
C TYR A 359 7.07 -8.99 -27.46
N CYS A 360 6.48 -7.98 -28.09
CA CYS A 360 5.48 -8.17 -29.13
C CYS A 360 5.63 -7.17 -30.29
N THR A 361 5.01 -7.47 -31.42
CA THR A 361 4.84 -6.50 -32.49
C THR A 361 3.69 -5.54 -32.15
N PRO A 362 3.58 -4.36 -32.81
CA PRO A 362 2.46 -3.44 -32.63
C PRO A 362 1.09 -4.13 -32.88
N GLU A 363 1.02 -5.05 -33.84
CA GLU A 363 -0.22 -5.77 -34.18
C GLU A 363 -0.64 -6.78 -33.10
N GLN A 364 0.33 -7.32 -32.35
CA GLN A 364 0.09 -8.26 -31.25
C GLN A 364 -0.25 -7.56 -29.94
N PHE A 365 0.03 -6.28 -29.81
CA PHE A 365 -0.06 -5.53 -28.57
C PHE A 365 -1.46 -5.64 -27.92
N GLU A 366 -2.51 -5.40 -28.69
CA GLU A 366 -3.89 -5.43 -28.15
C GLU A 366 -4.21 -6.79 -27.51
N SER A 367 -3.91 -7.89 -28.18
CA SER A 367 -4.18 -9.24 -27.67
C SER A 367 -3.35 -9.60 -26.44
N GLU A 368 -2.08 -9.19 -26.41
CA GLU A 368 -1.20 -9.43 -25.26
C GLU A 368 -1.63 -8.62 -24.04
N PHE A 369 -2.01 -7.37 -24.24
CA PHE A 369 -2.44 -6.48 -23.16
C PHE A 369 -3.79 -6.94 -22.56
N ILE A 370 -4.73 -7.40 -23.38
CA ILE A 370 -6.00 -7.99 -22.91
C ILE A 370 -5.71 -9.25 -22.08
N ALA A 371 -4.85 -10.15 -22.58
CA ALA A 371 -4.51 -11.39 -21.88
C ALA A 371 -3.89 -11.14 -20.49
N VAL A 372 -3.10 -10.09 -20.33
CA VAL A 372 -2.57 -9.67 -19.03
C VAL A 372 -3.70 -9.20 -18.10
N ASN A 373 -4.63 -8.39 -18.59
CA ASN A 373 -5.76 -7.92 -17.79
C ASN A 373 -6.68 -9.09 -17.37
N GLU A 374 -6.94 -10.05 -18.26
CA GLU A 374 -7.71 -11.26 -17.95
C GLU A 374 -7.02 -12.10 -16.87
N MET A 375 -5.68 -12.19 -16.89
CA MET A 375 -4.90 -12.85 -15.84
C MET A 375 -5.13 -12.17 -14.47
N TYR A 376 -5.20 -10.83 -14.41
CA TYR A 376 -5.50 -10.10 -13.18
C TYR A 376 -6.90 -10.43 -12.66
N LEU A 377 -7.90 -10.40 -13.52
CA LEU A 377 -9.28 -10.73 -13.16
C LEU A 377 -9.41 -12.18 -12.66
N LYS A 378 -8.67 -13.13 -13.26
CA LYS A 378 -8.58 -14.52 -12.78
C LYS A 378 -8.06 -14.58 -11.35
N TYR A 379 -6.97 -13.86 -11.04
CA TYR A 379 -6.42 -13.83 -9.69
C TYR A 379 -7.37 -13.16 -8.70
N PHE A 380 -8.02 -12.06 -9.07
CA PHE A 380 -9.00 -11.40 -8.19
C PHE A 380 -10.14 -12.34 -7.81
N LYS A 381 -10.62 -13.15 -8.75
CA LYS A 381 -11.62 -14.19 -8.47
C LYS A 381 -11.10 -15.25 -7.50
N ILE A 382 -9.86 -15.74 -7.68
CA ILE A 382 -9.23 -16.74 -6.79
C ILE A 382 -9.08 -16.20 -5.36
N PHE A 383 -8.70 -14.92 -5.21
CA PHE A 383 -8.51 -14.29 -3.88
C PHE A 383 -9.78 -13.62 -3.32
N GLY A 384 -10.91 -13.63 -4.05
CA GLY A 384 -12.15 -13.02 -3.60
C GLY A 384 -12.11 -11.49 -3.51
N PHE A 385 -11.37 -10.82 -4.41
CA PHE A 385 -11.35 -9.37 -4.48
C PHE A 385 -12.55 -8.87 -5.28
N GLU A 386 -13.58 -8.40 -4.58
CA GLU A 386 -14.84 -7.95 -5.19
C GLU A 386 -14.74 -6.52 -5.75
N LYS A 387 -13.92 -5.67 -5.10
CA LYS A 387 -13.76 -4.27 -5.46
C LYS A 387 -12.35 -3.99 -5.97
N TYR A 388 -12.26 -3.55 -7.20
CA TYR A 388 -11.01 -3.09 -7.81
C TYR A 388 -11.26 -1.91 -8.74
N LEU A 389 -10.20 -1.13 -9.02
CA LEU A 389 -10.20 -0.02 -9.97
C LEU A 389 -8.88 -0.03 -10.74
N MET A 390 -8.93 0.10 -12.04
CA MET A 390 -7.74 0.31 -12.85
C MET A 390 -7.47 1.80 -13.02
N ARG A 391 -6.28 2.25 -12.61
CA ARG A 391 -5.80 3.61 -12.80
C ARG A 391 -4.89 3.63 -14.01
N PHE A 392 -5.35 4.25 -15.09
CA PHE A 392 -4.57 4.47 -16.29
C PHE A 392 -3.77 5.76 -16.14
N SER A 393 -2.46 5.65 -16.01
CA SER A 393 -1.54 6.75 -15.78
C SER A 393 -0.89 7.18 -17.10
N THR A 394 -1.06 8.45 -17.45
CA THR A 394 -0.52 9.09 -18.65
C THR A 394 0.62 10.05 -18.31
N HIS A 395 1.39 10.48 -19.33
CA HIS A 395 2.46 11.46 -19.16
C HIS A 395 1.91 12.90 -19.03
N ASP A 396 2.77 13.83 -18.65
CA ASP A 396 2.57 15.28 -18.79
C ASP A 396 3.45 15.80 -19.93
N PRO A 397 2.86 16.31 -21.04
CA PRO A 397 3.63 16.83 -22.17
C PRO A 397 4.63 17.95 -21.82
N LYS A 398 4.41 18.66 -20.71
CA LYS A 398 5.31 19.72 -20.24
C LYS A 398 6.59 19.18 -19.59
N ARG A 399 6.63 17.90 -19.28
CA ARG A 399 7.73 17.25 -18.57
C ARG A 399 8.50 16.24 -19.42
N LEU A 400 8.35 16.31 -20.74
CA LEU A 400 9.18 15.57 -21.69
C LEU A 400 10.64 16.01 -21.58
N GLY A 401 11.58 15.06 -21.61
CA GLY A 401 13.01 15.31 -21.41
C GLY A 401 13.44 15.52 -19.95
N GLU A 402 12.49 15.71 -19.03
CA GLU A 402 12.74 15.86 -17.58
C GLU A 402 12.36 14.58 -16.81
N LYS A 403 11.06 14.30 -16.71
CA LYS A 403 10.52 13.12 -16.03
C LYS A 403 10.24 11.98 -17.00
N PHE A 404 9.92 12.30 -18.24
CA PHE A 404 9.51 11.36 -19.28
C PHE A 404 10.45 11.42 -20.46
N VAL A 405 10.65 10.30 -21.15
CA VAL A 405 11.47 10.29 -22.39
C VAL A 405 10.86 11.23 -23.42
N ASP A 406 11.74 11.97 -24.14
CA ASP A 406 11.34 12.96 -25.14
C ASP A 406 11.01 12.28 -26.49
N GLU A 407 9.84 11.65 -26.54
CA GLU A 407 9.30 10.95 -27.74
C GLU A 407 7.78 11.21 -27.84
N PRO A 408 7.34 12.46 -28.08
CA PRO A 408 5.92 12.86 -27.93
C PRO A 408 4.94 12.05 -28.77
N GLU A 409 5.35 11.64 -29.97
CA GLU A 409 4.49 10.86 -30.87
C GLU A 409 4.29 9.41 -30.37
N LEU A 410 5.34 8.79 -29.82
CA LEU A 410 5.24 7.45 -29.23
C LEU A 410 4.37 7.46 -27.96
N TRP A 411 4.43 8.53 -27.15
CA TRP A 411 3.53 8.73 -26.03
C TRP A 411 2.07 8.77 -26.49
N ARG A 412 1.76 9.62 -27.45
CA ARG A 412 0.40 9.77 -28.00
C ARG A 412 -0.13 8.43 -28.52
N GLN A 413 0.66 7.73 -29.32
CA GLN A 413 0.26 6.45 -29.93
C GLN A 413 0.05 5.37 -28.87
N THR A 414 0.97 5.21 -27.92
CA THR A 414 0.87 4.15 -26.90
C THR A 414 -0.26 4.41 -25.90
N GLU A 415 -0.47 5.67 -25.49
CA GLU A 415 -1.61 6.01 -24.64
C GLU A 415 -2.94 5.78 -25.32
N GLU A 416 -3.06 6.10 -26.61
CA GLU A 416 -4.26 5.82 -27.41
C GLU A 416 -4.49 4.31 -27.54
N MET A 417 -3.44 3.52 -27.80
CA MET A 417 -3.52 2.06 -27.85
C MET A 417 -4.05 1.49 -26.54
N VAL A 418 -3.49 1.88 -25.39
CA VAL A 418 -3.92 1.41 -24.07
C VAL A 418 -5.36 1.82 -23.78
N ARG A 419 -5.74 3.07 -24.04
CA ARG A 419 -7.11 3.58 -23.85
C ARG A 419 -8.11 2.79 -24.68
N ASN A 420 -7.80 2.53 -25.95
CA ASN A 420 -8.66 1.75 -26.84
C ASN A 420 -8.88 0.33 -26.33
N VAL A 421 -7.83 -0.33 -25.84
CA VAL A 421 -7.94 -1.67 -25.24
C VAL A 421 -8.81 -1.65 -23.99
N LEU A 422 -8.64 -0.69 -23.09
CA LEU A 422 -9.47 -0.58 -21.88
C LEU A 422 -10.94 -0.38 -22.20
N VAL A 423 -11.26 0.51 -23.15
CA VAL A 423 -12.62 0.77 -23.60
C VAL A 423 -13.24 -0.49 -24.24
N LYS A 424 -12.53 -1.15 -25.16
CA LYS A 424 -13.00 -2.38 -25.82
C LYS A 424 -13.23 -3.53 -24.84
N SER A 425 -12.38 -3.65 -23.83
CA SER A 425 -12.49 -4.70 -22.80
C SER A 425 -13.63 -4.45 -21.80
N GLY A 426 -14.28 -3.28 -21.83
CA GLY A 426 -15.32 -2.92 -20.87
C GLY A 426 -14.82 -2.80 -19.42
N ILE A 427 -13.52 -2.64 -19.22
CA ILE A 427 -12.91 -2.53 -17.90
C ILE A 427 -13.14 -1.12 -17.36
N HIS A 428 -13.63 -1.03 -16.13
CA HIS A 428 -13.77 0.25 -15.45
C HIS A 428 -12.39 0.83 -15.06
N PHE A 429 -12.08 2.02 -15.56
CA PHE A 429 -10.82 2.69 -15.26
C PHE A 429 -11.00 4.19 -15.03
N VAL A 430 -10.03 4.80 -14.37
CA VAL A 430 -9.87 6.26 -14.26
C VAL A 430 -8.52 6.65 -14.86
N GLU A 431 -8.49 7.77 -15.58
CA GLU A 431 -7.28 8.30 -16.18
C GLU A 431 -6.65 9.34 -15.24
N VAL A 432 -5.34 9.20 -14.98
CA VAL A 432 -4.58 10.07 -14.08
C VAL A 432 -3.34 10.61 -14.80
N PRO A 433 -3.25 11.92 -15.05
CA PRO A 433 -2.11 12.50 -15.74
C PRO A 433 -0.86 12.58 -14.84
N ASN A 434 0.32 12.65 -15.47
CA ASN A 434 1.62 12.84 -14.82
C ASN A 434 2.06 11.71 -13.86
N GLU A 435 1.44 10.54 -13.93
CA GLU A 435 1.79 9.37 -13.10
C GLU A 435 2.34 8.18 -13.90
N ALA A 436 2.54 8.31 -15.22
CA ALA A 436 3.15 7.28 -16.04
C ALA A 436 4.58 6.92 -15.60
N ALA A 437 5.08 5.77 -16.05
CA ALA A 437 6.51 5.46 -15.96
C ALA A 437 7.30 6.38 -16.91
N PHE A 438 8.60 6.54 -16.68
CA PHE A 438 9.41 7.43 -17.55
C PHE A 438 9.52 6.94 -19.00
N TYR A 439 9.24 5.65 -19.25
CA TYR A 439 9.38 4.94 -20.52
C TYR A 439 8.06 4.59 -21.21
N GLY A 440 6.91 4.91 -20.60
CA GLY A 440 5.60 4.63 -21.20
C GLY A 440 4.42 4.67 -20.22
N PRO A 441 3.20 4.60 -20.76
CA PRO A 441 1.98 4.59 -19.95
C PRO A 441 1.84 3.31 -19.14
N LYS A 442 1.10 3.39 -18.03
CA LYS A 442 0.87 2.25 -17.14
C LYS A 442 -0.56 2.16 -16.62
N ILE A 443 -0.95 0.95 -16.28
CA ILE A 443 -2.14 0.68 -15.49
C ILE A 443 -1.70 0.17 -14.12
N ASP A 444 -2.15 0.85 -13.07
CA ASP A 444 -2.02 0.40 -11.70
C ASP A 444 -3.37 -0.13 -11.22
N VAL A 445 -3.39 -1.32 -10.65
CA VAL A 445 -4.63 -1.93 -10.15
C VAL A 445 -4.77 -1.66 -8.67
N GLN A 446 -5.79 -0.89 -8.34
CA GLN A 446 -6.18 -0.60 -6.97
C GLN A 446 -7.19 -1.63 -6.49
N VAL A 447 -6.99 -2.16 -5.28
CA VAL A 447 -7.93 -3.02 -4.57
C VAL A 447 -8.18 -2.49 -3.17
N TRP A 448 -9.30 -2.85 -2.58
CA TRP A 448 -9.63 -2.47 -1.22
C TRP A 448 -9.67 -3.70 -0.33
N SER A 449 -9.00 -3.63 0.81
CA SER A 449 -9.14 -4.65 1.84
C SER A 449 -10.56 -4.66 2.41
N ALA A 450 -10.91 -5.71 3.17
CA ALA A 450 -12.21 -5.83 3.81
C ALA A 450 -12.57 -4.66 4.77
N ILE A 451 -11.59 -3.86 5.16
CA ILE A 451 -11.76 -2.65 5.99
C ILE A 451 -11.74 -1.36 5.16
N GLY A 452 -11.81 -1.44 3.82
CA GLY A 452 -11.86 -0.28 2.93
C GLY A 452 -10.52 0.42 2.68
N ARG A 453 -9.38 -0.15 3.12
CA ARG A 453 -8.05 0.41 2.83
C ARG A 453 -7.65 0.09 1.40
N GLU A 454 -7.23 1.13 0.65
CA GLU A 454 -6.80 1.02 -0.74
C GLU A 454 -5.33 0.57 -0.85
N PHE A 455 -5.06 -0.31 -1.82
CA PHE A 455 -3.72 -0.81 -2.13
C PHE A 455 -3.52 -0.95 -3.63
N THR A 456 -2.35 -0.55 -4.10
CA THR A 456 -1.89 -0.90 -5.44
C THR A 456 -1.19 -2.27 -5.37
N ILE A 457 -1.78 -3.30 -5.96
CA ILE A 457 -1.26 -4.68 -5.89
C ILE A 457 -0.66 -5.19 -7.18
N ALA A 458 -1.05 -4.64 -8.32
CA ALA A 458 -0.62 -5.10 -9.64
C ALA A 458 -0.35 -3.92 -10.56
N THR A 459 0.50 -4.13 -11.55
CA THR A 459 0.82 -3.13 -12.57
C THR A 459 0.97 -3.77 -13.94
N ASN A 460 0.54 -3.05 -14.98
CA ASN A 460 0.71 -3.39 -16.39
C ASN A 460 1.20 -2.13 -17.12
N GLN A 461 2.40 -2.17 -17.69
CA GLN A 461 3.08 -1.00 -18.23
C GLN A 461 3.54 -1.27 -19.66
N VAL A 462 3.42 -0.28 -20.52
CA VAL A 462 3.92 -0.32 -21.89
C VAL A 462 5.25 0.40 -21.97
N ASP A 463 6.25 -0.24 -22.53
CA ASP A 463 7.57 0.32 -22.75
C ASP A 463 7.87 0.34 -24.24
N PHE A 464 7.98 1.53 -24.77
CA PHE A 464 8.40 1.80 -26.16
C PHE A 464 9.84 2.33 -26.26
N ALA A 465 10.47 2.64 -25.13
CA ALA A 465 11.73 3.38 -25.08
C ALA A 465 12.94 2.49 -24.75
N VAL A 466 12.85 1.66 -23.71
CA VAL A 466 14.00 0.91 -23.21
C VAL A 466 14.46 -0.19 -24.17
N PRO A 467 13.57 -0.94 -24.88
CA PRO A 467 14.01 -1.86 -25.93
C PRO A 467 14.90 -1.20 -27.01
N LYS A 468 14.55 0.01 -27.43
CA LYS A 468 15.35 0.79 -28.39
C LYS A 468 16.73 1.15 -27.83
N ARG A 469 16.82 1.54 -26.54
CA ARG A 469 18.11 1.85 -25.88
C ARG A 469 19.04 0.63 -25.77
N PHE A 470 18.49 -0.57 -25.62
CA PHE A 470 19.23 -1.82 -25.63
C PHE A 470 19.55 -2.32 -27.05
N GLY A 471 19.07 -1.63 -28.08
CA GLY A 471 19.24 -2.06 -29.48
C GLY A 471 18.53 -3.38 -29.79
N LEU A 472 17.41 -3.66 -29.09
CA LEU A 472 16.66 -4.90 -29.31
C LEU A 472 15.95 -4.84 -30.66
N THR A 473 16.14 -5.89 -31.47
CA THR A 473 15.50 -6.00 -32.79
C THR A 473 14.94 -7.39 -33.04
N TYR A 474 13.94 -7.45 -33.89
CA TYR A 474 13.47 -8.68 -34.53
C TYR A 474 13.36 -8.47 -36.03
N ARG A 475 13.61 -9.50 -36.80
CA ARG A 475 13.44 -9.48 -38.26
C ARG A 475 11.96 -9.62 -38.60
N ASP A 476 11.39 -8.58 -39.22
CA ASP A 476 9.96 -8.57 -39.56
C ASP A 476 9.70 -9.23 -40.94
N ARG A 477 8.42 -9.34 -41.32
CA ARG A 477 7.94 -9.98 -42.55
C ARG A 477 8.48 -9.32 -43.83
N ASP A 478 8.70 -8.01 -43.75
CA ASP A 478 9.28 -7.19 -44.83
C ASP A 478 10.81 -7.33 -44.93
N ASN A 479 11.41 -8.22 -44.14
CA ASN A 479 12.83 -8.46 -44.03
C ASN A 479 13.65 -7.24 -43.53
N THR A 480 12.99 -6.36 -42.76
CA THR A 480 13.65 -5.25 -42.05
C THR A 480 13.77 -5.57 -40.54
N ASP A 481 14.72 -4.92 -39.88
CA ASP A 481 14.87 -5.02 -38.42
C ASP A 481 13.98 -3.98 -37.75
N LYS A 482 13.11 -4.41 -36.84
CA LYS A 482 12.22 -3.56 -36.07
C LYS A 482 12.42 -3.74 -34.57
N THR A 483 12.20 -2.68 -33.81
CA THR A 483 12.23 -2.72 -32.33
C THR A 483 10.89 -3.25 -31.81
N PRO A 484 10.87 -4.26 -30.92
CA PRO A 484 9.63 -4.73 -30.31
C PRO A 484 9.09 -3.72 -29.28
N LEU A 485 7.77 -3.71 -29.10
CA LEU A 485 7.15 -3.17 -27.89
C LEU A 485 7.40 -4.15 -26.73
N CYS A 486 7.52 -3.62 -25.51
CA CYS A 486 7.62 -4.44 -24.32
C CYS A 486 6.48 -4.12 -23.34
N ILE A 487 5.77 -5.15 -22.88
CA ILE A 487 4.79 -5.03 -21.81
C ILE A 487 5.42 -5.57 -20.53
N HIS A 488 5.50 -4.72 -19.50
CA HIS A 488 5.93 -5.10 -18.16
C HIS A 488 4.71 -5.40 -17.32
N ARG A 489 4.61 -6.59 -16.73
CA ARG A 489 3.48 -6.94 -15.88
C ARG A 489 3.89 -7.62 -14.58
N ALA A 490 3.20 -7.29 -13.51
CA ALA A 490 3.36 -7.90 -12.20
C ALA A 490 1.98 -8.08 -11.55
N PRO A 491 1.24 -9.18 -11.86
CA PRO A 491 -0.14 -9.39 -11.45
C PRO A 491 -0.31 -9.64 -9.94
N LEU A 492 0.71 -10.19 -9.30
CA LEU A 492 0.78 -10.39 -7.85
C LEU A 492 1.75 -9.39 -7.19
N GLY A 493 2.26 -8.41 -7.95
CA GLY A 493 3.22 -7.42 -7.48
C GLY A 493 4.43 -8.07 -6.82
N THR A 494 4.71 -7.67 -5.58
CA THR A 494 5.75 -8.31 -4.75
C THR A 494 5.13 -9.24 -3.73
N HIS A 495 5.82 -10.34 -3.38
CA HIS A 495 5.36 -11.22 -2.31
C HIS A 495 5.06 -10.46 -1.02
N GLU A 496 5.96 -9.57 -0.65
CA GLU A 496 5.87 -8.84 0.61
C GLU A 496 4.57 -8.03 0.69
N ARG A 497 4.34 -7.14 -0.27
CA ARG A 497 3.15 -6.29 -0.29
C ARG A 497 1.87 -7.11 -0.47
N PHE A 498 1.90 -8.11 -1.35
CA PHE A 498 0.73 -8.94 -1.63
C PHE A 498 0.35 -9.80 -0.42
N ILE A 499 1.32 -10.46 0.23
CA ILE A 499 1.08 -11.24 1.45
C ILE A 499 0.64 -10.32 2.60
N GLY A 500 1.28 -9.16 2.76
CA GLY A 500 0.83 -8.16 3.73
C GLY A 500 -0.64 -7.78 3.54
N PHE A 501 -1.05 -7.54 2.29
CA PHE A 501 -2.45 -7.30 1.94
C PHE A 501 -3.36 -8.49 2.24
N LEU A 502 -2.95 -9.73 1.88
CA LEU A 502 -3.74 -10.94 2.16
C LEU A 502 -3.94 -11.19 3.66
N ILE A 503 -2.91 -10.92 4.48
CA ILE A 503 -3.02 -11.01 5.94
C ILE A 503 -4.12 -10.08 6.45
N GLU A 504 -4.15 -8.83 5.99
CA GLU A 504 -5.18 -7.85 6.37
C GLU A 504 -6.56 -8.19 5.78
N HIS A 505 -6.60 -8.64 4.52
CA HIS A 505 -7.84 -9.02 3.82
C HIS A 505 -8.55 -10.18 4.50
N TYR A 506 -7.83 -11.27 4.74
CA TYR A 506 -8.37 -12.45 5.40
C TYR A 506 -8.35 -12.38 6.94
N ALA A 507 -7.81 -11.33 7.54
CA ALA A 507 -7.56 -11.25 8.98
C ALA A 507 -6.76 -12.47 9.51
N GLY A 508 -5.84 -12.98 8.70
CA GLY A 508 -5.07 -14.19 8.96
C GLY A 508 -5.82 -15.52 8.75
N ASN A 509 -7.11 -15.49 8.40
CA ASN A 509 -7.91 -16.69 8.10
C ASN A 509 -7.80 -17.03 6.63
N PHE A 510 -6.67 -17.54 6.21
CA PHE A 510 -6.42 -17.87 4.81
C PHE A 510 -7.38 -18.97 4.31
N PRO A 511 -7.78 -18.95 3.03
CA PRO A 511 -8.51 -20.06 2.43
C PRO A 511 -7.69 -21.35 2.50
N LEU A 512 -8.36 -22.49 2.49
CA LEU A 512 -7.76 -23.81 2.76
C LEU A 512 -6.49 -24.08 1.94
N TRP A 513 -6.50 -23.77 0.65
CA TRP A 513 -5.35 -24.02 -0.23
C TRP A 513 -4.11 -23.18 0.15
N LEU A 514 -4.32 -21.99 0.72
CA LEU A 514 -3.26 -21.03 1.08
C LEU A 514 -2.85 -21.13 2.55
N ALA A 515 -3.69 -21.71 3.42
CA ALA A 515 -3.45 -21.76 4.88
C ALA A 515 -2.14 -22.46 5.22
N PRO A 516 -1.27 -21.87 6.07
CA PRO A 516 -0.02 -22.52 6.52
C PRO A 516 -0.26 -23.87 7.15
N GLU A 517 -1.27 -23.99 8.01
CA GLU A 517 -1.78 -25.25 8.52
C GLU A 517 -3.21 -25.45 8.00
N GLN A 518 -3.39 -26.42 7.12
CA GLN A 518 -4.66 -26.66 6.45
C GLN A 518 -5.63 -27.46 7.32
N VAL A 519 -5.08 -28.46 8.03
CA VAL A 519 -5.87 -29.39 8.82
C VAL A 519 -5.17 -29.67 10.16
N ARG A 520 -5.92 -29.64 11.26
CA ARG A 520 -5.47 -30.16 12.54
C ARG A 520 -6.44 -31.23 13.03
N ILE A 521 -5.90 -32.41 13.35
CA ILE A 521 -6.69 -33.53 13.82
C ILE A 521 -6.63 -33.53 15.35
N LEU A 522 -7.81 -33.60 15.98
CA LEU A 522 -7.99 -33.42 17.42
C LEU A 522 -8.68 -34.68 18.02
N PRO A 523 -7.92 -35.72 18.42
CA PRO A 523 -8.51 -36.83 19.15
C PRO A 523 -9.02 -36.35 20.52
N ILE A 524 -10.22 -36.83 20.92
CA ILE A 524 -10.81 -36.57 22.22
C ILE A 524 -10.15 -37.50 23.26
N GLY A 525 -9.16 -36.97 23.98
CA GLY A 525 -8.28 -37.75 24.86
C GLY A 525 -7.01 -38.23 24.16
N ASP A 526 -6.31 -39.14 24.83
CA ASP A 526 -5.02 -39.70 24.43
C ASP A 526 -5.09 -41.24 24.28
N GLU A 527 -6.28 -41.82 24.21
CA GLU A 527 -6.46 -43.25 24.05
C GLU A 527 -5.89 -43.74 22.72
N GLU A 528 -5.12 -44.83 22.78
CA GLU A 528 -4.39 -45.39 21.65
C GLU A 528 -5.22 -45.54 20.37
N PRO A 529 -6.47 -46.08 20.38
CA PRO A 529 -7.24 -46.24 19.15
C PRO A 529 -7.59 -44.91 18.46
N LEU A 530 -7.85 -43.84 19.25
CA LEU A 530 -8.15 -42.51 18.73
C LEU A 530 -6.92 -41.84 18.13
N VAL A 531 -5.79 -41.95 18.82
CA VAL A 531 -4.50 -41.39 18.35
C VAL A 531 -4.01 -42.14 17.11
N ALA A 532 -4.14 -43.46 17.05
CA ALA A 532 -3.79 -44.27 15.90
C ALA A 532 -4.62 -43.88 14.66
N GLU A 533 -5.95 -43.71 14.79
CA GLU A 533 -6.78 -43.24 13.69
C GLU A 533 -6.43 -41.81 13.26
N ALA A 534 -6.18 -40.91 14.21
CA ALA A 534 -5.72 -39.56 13.90
C ALA A 534 -4.40 -39.57 13.07
N ARG A 535 -3.44 -40.43 13.45
CA ARG A 535 -2.18 -40.60 12.71
C ARG A 535 -2.38 -41.24 11.34
N ARG A 536 -3.31 -42.17 11.21
CA ARG A 536 -3.66 -42.77 9.91
C ARG A 536 -4.20 -41.68 8.96
N ILE A 537 -5.14 -40.86 9.42
CA ILE A 537 -5.69 -39.76 8.62
C ILE A 537 -4.61 -38.73 8.30
N GLU A 538 -3.75 -38.38 9.26
CA GLU A 538 -2.60 -37.50 9.04
C GLU A 538 -1.71 -38.03 7.91
N SER A 539 -1.33 -39.31 7.97
CA SER A 539 -0.48 -39.95 6.97
C SER A 539 -1.11 -39.91 5.57
N GLU A 540 -2.40 -40.21 5.48
CA GLU A 540 -3.14 -40.16 4.23
C GLU A 540 -3.20 -38.75 3.64
N LEU A 541 -3.59 -37.74 4.41
CA LEU A 541 -3.62 -36.34 3.98
C LEU A 541 -2.22 -35.85 3.58
N ARG A 542 -1.19 -36.20 4.36
CA ARG A 542 0.19 -35.80 4.11
C ARG A 542 0.75 -36.44 2.83
N SER A 543 0.34 -37.68 2.47
CA SER A 543 0.73 -38.33 1.23
C SER A 543 0.22 -37.59 -0.03
N HIS A 544 -0.85 -36.80 0.13
CA HIS A 544 -1.41 -35.92 -0.88
C HIS A 544 -0.89 -34.46 -0.80
N GLY A 545 0.13 -34.21 0.02
CA GLY A 545 0.74 -32.89 0.16
C GLY A 545 -0.05 -31.89 1.03
N VAL A 546 -1.03 -32.37 1.80
CA VAL A 546 -1.78 -31.52 2.73
C VAL A 546 -0.93 -31.21 3.97
N ARG A 547 -0.90 -29.95 4.36
CA ARG A 547 -0.24 -29.46 5.59
C ARG A 547 -1.13 -29.76 6.79
N VAL A 548 -0.86 -30.89 7.44
CA VAL A 548 -1.70 -31.45 8.49
C VAL A 548 -0.88 -31.79 9.73
N THR A 549 -1.45 -31.55 10.92
CA THR A 549 -0.90 -31.93 12.22
C THR A 549 -1.91 -32.69 13.08
N VAL A 550 -1.41 -33.39 14.12
CA VAL A 550 -2.25 -34.06 15.12
C VAL A 550 -1.90 -33.47 16.49
N ASP A 551 -2.90 -32.98 17.23
CA ASP A 551 -2.77 -32.60 18.63
C ASP A 551 -3.11 -33.80 19.52
N ALA A 552 -2.11 -34.67 19.76
CA ALA A 552 -2.23 -35.84 20.63
C ALA A 552 -1.97 -35.53 22.12
N SER A 553 -2.04 -34.28 22.55
CA SER A 553 -1.88 -33.92 23.96
C SER A 553 -3.02 -34.51 24.82
N THR A 554 -2.78 -34.59 26.13
CA THR A 554 -3.77 -35.06 27.13
C THR A 554 -4.82 -34.00 27.46
N ASP A 555 -4.76 -32.81 26.85
CA ASP A 555 -5.67 -31.72 27.12
C ASP A 555 -7.11 -32.03 26.73
N LYS A 556 -8.02 -31.38 27.43
CA LYS A 556 -9.44 -31.44 27.07
C LYS A 556 -9.67 -30.88 25.67
N ILE A 557 -10.62 -31.45 24.95
CA ILE A 557 -10.93 -31.06 23.55
C ILE A 557 -11.15 -29.55 23.37
N ASN A 558 -11.79 -28.88 24.35
CA ASN A 558 -11.99 -27.43 24.28
C ASN A 558 -10.67 -26.64 24.27
N GLY A 559 -9.64 -27.12 24.98
CA GLY A 559 -8.31 -26.52 24.96
C GLY A 559 -7.61 -26.74 23.63
N LYS A 560 -7.70 -27.95 23.05
CA LYS A 560 -7.17 -28.26 21.71
C LYS A 560 -7.83 -27.40 20.63
N VAL A 561 -9.16 -27.27 20.67
CA VAL A 561 -9.92 -26.41 19.74
C VAL A 561 -9.51 -24.95 19.90
N LEU A 562 -9.38 -24.45 21.14
CA LEU A 562 -8.97 -23.06 21.37
C LEU A 562 -7.59 -22.76 20.77
N ARG A 563 -6.60 -23.64 20.95
CA ARG A 563 -5.27 -23.48 20.34
C ARG A 563 -5.34 -23.51 18.82
N ALA A 564 -6.15 -24.37 18.24
CA ALA A 564 -6.34 -24.43 16.79
C ALA A 564 -7.02 -23.16 16.24
N GLU A 565 -8.02 -22.63 16.94
CA GLU A 565 -8.66 -21.34 16.60
C GLU A 565 -7.67 -20.16 16.73
N GLN A 566 -6.84 -20.13 17.77
CA GLN A 566 -5.81 -19.09 17.94
C GLN A 566 -4.73 -19.16 16.86
N ALA A 567 -4.33 -20.36 16.46
CA ALA A 567 -3.40 -20.59 15.34
C ALA A 567 -4.07 -20.41 13.95
N LYS A 568 -5.35 -20.09 13.90
CA LYS A 568 -6.15 -19.92 12.68
C LYS A 568 -6.06 -21.12 11.72
N VAL A 569 -6.06 -22.33 12.30
CA VAL A 569 -6.11 -23.57 11.51
C VAL A 569 -7.42 -23.61 10.73
N HIS A 570 -7.35 -23.77 9.42
CA HIS A 570 -8.55 -23.70 8.57
C HIS A 570 -9.58 -24.77 8.93
N THR A 571 -9.17 -26.04 9.01
CA THR A 571 -10.05 -27.19 9.26
C THR A 571 -9.57 -27.99 10.45
N MET A 572 -10.46 -28.25 11.40
CA MET A 572 -10.22 -29.14 12.54
C MET A 572 -11.05 -30.40 12.40
N LEU A 573 -10.40 -31.57 12.50
CA LEU A 573 -11.05 -32.88 12.46
C LEU A 573 -11.05 -33.46 13.86
N VAL A 574 -12.19 -33.41 14.54
CA VAL A 574 -12.34 -33.96 15.90
C VAL A 574 -12.73 -35.42 15.81
N ILE A 575 -12.07 -36.29 16.57
CA ILE A 575 -12.30 -37.73 16.60
C ILE A 575 -12.60 -38.18 18.03
N GLY A 576 -13.82 -38.59 18.28
CA GLY A 576 -14.24 -39.26 19.50
C GLY A 576 -14.51 -40.74 19.30
N GLN A 577 -14.82 -41.48 20.37
CA GLN A 577 -15.13 -42.92 20.31
C GLN A 577 -16.31 -43.22 19.38
N ARG A 578 -17.31 -42.35 19.33
CA ARG A 578 -18.46 -42.50 18.43
C ARG A 578 -18.10 -42.29 16.97
N ASP A 579 -17.27 -41.29 16.72
CA ASP A 579 -16.75 -40.99 15.37
C ASP A 579 -15.91 -42.15 14.85
N LEU A 580 -14.99 -42.66 15.68
CA LEU A 580 -14.15 -43.82 15.39
C LEU A 580 -15.01 -45.06 15.03
N ALA A 581 -16.01 -45.39 15.87
CA ALA A 581 -16.91 -46.52 15.62
C ALA A 581 -17.72 -46.37 14.33
N ALA A 582 -18.03 -45.16 13.91
CA ALA A 582 -18.79 -44.84 12.70
C ALA A 582 -17.92 -44.64 11.45
N GLY A 583 -16.57 -44.71 11.56
CA GLY A 583 -15.67 -44.37 10.46
C GLY A 583 -15.80 -42.92 9.99
N ALA A 584 -16.09 -42.02 10.92
CA ALA A 584 -16.39 -40.61 10.68
C ALA A 584 -15.45 -39.67 11.47
N VAL A 585 -15.49 -38.41 11.12
CA VAL A 585 -14.85 -37.29 11.84
C VAL A 585 -15.84 -36.15 12.00
N SER A 586 -15.82 -35.46 13.14
CA SER A 586 -16.57 -34.23 13.33
C SER A 586 -15.76 -33.04 12.81
N VAL A 587 -16.26 -32.42 11.74
CA VAL A 587 -15.56 -31.33 11.04
C VAL A 587 -15.89 -29.98 11.66
N ARG A 588 -14.88 -29.18 11.97
CA ARG A 588 -15.00 -27.80 12.40
C ARG A 588 -14.21 -26.89 11.46
N LEU A 589 -14.78 -25.78 11.11
CA LEU A 589 -14.09 -24.75 10.33
C LEU A 589 -13.79 -23.54 11.23
N HIS A 590 -12.60 -22.95 11.05
CA HIS A 590 -12.21 -21.75 11.78
C HIS A 590 -13.29 -20.67 11.69
N GLY A 591 -13.68 -20.10 12.82
CA GLY A 591 -14.69 -19.04 12.91
C GLY A 591 -16.13 -19.45 12.57
N LYS A 592 -16.37 -20.63 11.99
CA LYS A 592 -17.72 -21.16 11.67
C LYS A 592 -18.19 -22.23 12.65
N GLY A 593 -17.27 -22.79 13.43
CA GLY A 593 -17.57 -23.82 14.41
C GLY A 593 -17.81 -25.21 13.82
N ASN A 594 -18.55 -26.05 14.55
CA ASN A 594 -18.82 -27.44 14.14
C ASN A 594 -19.87 -27.50 13.02
N ILE A 595 -19.50 -28.12 11.90
CA ILE A 595 -20.38 -28.33 10.72
C ILE A 595 -20.90 -29.78 10.60
N GLY A 596 -20.67 -30.60 11.62
CA GLY A 596 -21.20 -31.95 11.72
C GLY A 596 -20.21 -33.08 11.48
N ALA A 597 -20.64 -34.31 11.79
CA ALA A 597 -19.87 -35.51 11.52
C ALA A 597 -20.03 -35.94 10.06
N ARG A 598 -18.93 -36.39 9.46
CA ARG A 598 -18.87 -36.85 8.06
C ARG A 598 -17.98 -38.08 7.95
N PRO A 599 -18.22 -38.98 6.99
CA PRO A 599 -17.32 -40.10 6.70
C PRO A 599 -15.89 -39.59 6.44
N VAL A 600 -14.90 -40.28 6.96
CA VAL A 600 -13.47 -39.89 6.81
C VAL A 600 -13.11 -39.76 5.33
N VAL A 601 -13.46 -40.74 4.50
CA VAL A 601 -13.13 -40.77 3.07
C VAL A 601 -13.73 -39.57 2.33
N GLU A 602 -14.99 -39.25 2.57
CA GLU A 602 -15.65 -38.09 1.94
C GLU A 602 -15.01 -36.77 2.40
N THR A 603 -14.63 -36.69 3.68
CA THR A 603 -13.97 -35.50 4.23
C THR A 603 -12.61 -35.27 3.57
N ILE A 604 -11.78 -36.32 3.43
CA ILE A 604 -10.50 -36.25 2.76
C ILE A 604 -10.69 -35.82 1.29
N HIS A 605 -11.61 -36.46 0.55
CA HIS A 605 -11.88 -36.08 -0.82
C HIS A 605 -12.34 -34.62 -0.96
N GLY A 606 -13.20 -34.15 -0.04
CA GLY A 606 -13.64 -32.76 -0.02
C GLY A 606 -12.50 -31.76 0.22
N ILE A 607 -11.59 -32.08 1.15
CA ILE A 607 -10.39 -31.28 1.43
C ILE A 607 -9.51 -31.20 0.18
N LEU A 608 -9.20 -32.34 -0.44
CA LEU A 608 -8.36 -32.41 -1.63
C LEU A 608 -8.97 -31.66 -2.84
N ALA A 609 -10.30 -31.77 -3.02
CA ALA A 609 -11.01 -31.04 -4.06
C ALA A 609 -10.93 -29.50 -3.82
N ALA A 610 -11.20 -29.05 -2.60
CA ALA A 610 -11.15 -27.62 -2.24
C ALA A 610 -9.74 -27.02 -2.41
N ILE A 611 -8.69 -27.77 -2.08
CA ILE A 611 -7.30 -27.36 -2.31
C ILE A 611 -6.99 -27.26 -3.80
N ARG A 612 -7.36 -28.28 -4.58
CA ARG A 612 -7.12 -28.31 -6.04
C ARG A 612 -7.85 -27.19 -6.77
N GLU A 613 -9.08 -26.93 -6.39
CA GLU A 613 -9.93 -25.90 -6.99
C GLU A 613 -9.59 -24.48 -6.48
N ARG A 614 -8.72 -24.37 -5.50
CA ARG A 614 -8.41 -23.13 -4.80
C ARG A 614 -9.66 -22.42 -4.31
N ALA A 615 -10.56 -23.19 -3.71
CA ALA A 615 -11.82 -22.66 -3.17
C ALA A 615 -11.58 -21.60 -2.11
N ASN A 616 -12.37 -20.53 -2.15
CA ASN A 616 -12.19 -19.33 -1.33
C ASN A 616 -13.06 -19.34 -0.05
N HIS A 617 -13.43 -20.54 0.47
CA HIS A 617 -14.30 -20.71 1.65
C HIS A 617 -13.76 -21.69 2.65
#